data_b3f03f3f92eefd366f366c6a8f0d6e8a
#
_entry.id   b3f03f3f92eefd366f366c6a8f0d6e8a
#
_cell.length_a   1.000
_cell.length_b   1.000
_cell.length_c   1.000
_cell.angle_alpha   90.00
_cell.angle_beta   90.00
_cell.angle_gamma   90.00
#
_symmetry.space_group_name_H-M   'P 1'
#
loop_
_entity.id
_entity.type
_entity.pdbx_description
1 polymer ?
#
loop_
_entity_poly.entity_id
_entity_poly.type
_entity_poly.pdbx_seq_one_letter_code
_entity_poly.pdbx_strand_id
1 'polypeptide(L)'
;MITLKEKRVFKKSALLLAAIMTLFTLSAFSAFAAKITAPQVTALTAAKSMTDSVTIEWKVKGKVTGYRIYSYNTKTKKYTRLRTQKKTQYTVKDLTAGESYVIAVRPYYEKGGKEYKGSYFKKTVYTTIDTVTGIKQKTTEANRHKLAWTKVSGADGYEVRYYDENAAKYVDVGTVKTNSCTLSKLKSASVYKYKIRAFSIASNGKKICSKFSSAFSAVTGAPDVTGFKQTSTGKNSYKLTWKAAENAQGYYLFRYSNETGDYERIAILNQTSYKVSGKQSAERDTYQLRSYATVKGKRVFGKTVTLEAATKPEAPEISLSSELLYNGKAKLLWNEVEDADGYFIYVSSKPDSGFTLKKEISRSDLTTATLTGLGKSKTLYFKIKAYVEVGDGYVTSDYSNTESALNFTL
;
A
#
# COMPACT_ATOMS: atom_id res chain seq x y z
N MET A 1 -22.03 -21.15 32.72
CA MET A 1 -23.05 -21.78 33.57
C MET A 1 -23.36 -23.11 32.91
N ILE A 2 -22.64 -24.16 33.29
CA ILE A 2 -23.03 -25.19 34.28
C ILE A 2 -24.39 -25.77 33.93
N THR A 3 -24.45 -27.03 33.57
CA THR A 3 -24.70 -28.10 34.53
C THR A 3 -24.42 -29.49 33.96
N LEU A 4 -23.72 -30.23 34.76
CA LEU A 4 -23.63 -31.70 34.82
C LEU A 4 -25.00 -32.37 35.08
N LYS A 5 -25.16 -33.59 34.58
CA LYS A 5 -25.84 -34.72 35.30
C LYS A 5 -25.56 -36.01 34.52
N GLU A 6 -24.73 -36.79 35.07
CA GLU A 6 -24.86 -37.89 36.04
C GLU A 6 -25.21 -39.24 35.39
N LYS A 7 -24.26 -40.07 35.56
CA LYS A 7 -24.17 -41.52 35.80
C LYS A 7 -25.50 -42.25 36.14
N ARG A 8 -25.65 -43.40 35.56
CA ARG A 8 -26.14 -44.56 36.35
C ARG A 8 -25.56 -45.89 35.89
N VAL A 9 -24.88 -46.47 36.84
CA VAL A 9 -24.38 -47.82 36.95
C VAL A 9 -25.55 -48.76 37.23
N PHE A 10 -25.60 -49.94 36.63
CA PHE A 10 -26.21 -51.10 37.27
C PHE A 10 -25.39 -52.35 37.04
N LYS A 11 -24.89 -52.85 38.17
CA LYS A 11 -24.36 -54.18 38.40
C LYS A 11 -25.52 -55.18 38.62
N LYS A 12 -25.27 -56.44 38.32
CA LYS A 12 -25.46 -57.63 39.15
C LYS A 12 -25.53 -58.86 38.25
N SER A 13 -24.62 -59.74 38.42
CA SER A 13 -24.46 -60.89 39.36
C SER A 13 -25.14 -62.08 38.82
N ALA A 14 -24.43 -63.07 38.38
CA ALA A 14 -23.85 -64.22 39.08
C ALA A 14 -24.83 -65.42 39.33
N LEU A 15 -24.26 -66.56 39.19
CA LEU A 15 -24.43 -67.92 39.76
C LEU A 15 -24.96 -68.92 38.75
N LEU A 16 -24.15 -69.88 38.39
CA LEU A 16 -23.70 -71.12 39.00
C LEU A 16 -24.76 -72.24 38.82
N LEU A 17 -24.49 -73.30 38.10
CA LEU A 17 -24.26 -74.59 38.62
C LEU A 17 -23.90 -75.64 37.56
N ALA A 18 -22.94 -76.44 37.94
CA ALA A 18 -22.39 -77.60 37.24
C ALA A 18 -23.38 -78.82 37.24
N ALA A 19 -23.28 -79.61 36.22
CA ALA A 19 -23.54 -81.05 36.35
C ALA A 19 -22.69 -81.78 35.32
N ILE A 20 -21.88 -82.66 35.86
CA ILE A 20 -21.07 -83.75 35.33
C ILE A 20 -21.92 -84.80 34.72
N MET A 21 -21.58 -85.34 33.56
CA MET A 21 -21.43 -86.79 33.34
C MET A 21 -20.98 -87.04 31.89
N THR A 22 -19.77 -87.48 31.79
CA THR A 22 -19.17 -88.67 31.15
C THR A 22 -19.89 -89.42 30.04
N LEU A 23 -19.16 -89.59 29.05
CA LEU A 23 -18.74 -90.79 28.32
C LEU A 23 -19.07 -90.87 26.83
N PHE A 24 -18.07 -91.21 26.18
CA PHE A 24 -17.79 -91.88 24.91
C PHE A 24 -17.46 -91.05 23.69
N THR A 25 -16.22 -91.02 23.50
CA THR A 25 -15.40 -91.06 22.27
C THR A 25 -16.17 -91.29 20.97
N LEU A 26 -16.26 -90.26 20.18
CA LEU A 26 -16.06 -90.37 18.75
C LEU A 26 -15.19 -89.19 18.36
N SER A 27 -13.97 -89.50 18.04
CA SER A 27 -13.00 -88.53 17.52
C SER A 27 -13.44 -88.04 16.15
N ALA A 28 -14.33 -87.06 16.17
CA ALA A 28 -14.50 -86.18 15.05
C ALA A 28 -13.44 -85.07 15.22
N PHE A 29 -12.31 -85.26 14.63
CA PHE A 29 -11.45 -84.16 14.30
C PHE A 29 -12.23 -83.20 13.38
N SER A 30 -13.16 -82.42 13.93
CA SER A 30 -13.59 -81.22 13.28
C SER A 30 -12.38 -80.26 13.30
N ALA A 31 -11.59 -80.41 12.25
CA ALA A 31 -10.63 -79.30 11.95
C ALA A 31 -11.46 -78.03 11.99
N PHE A 32 -11.34 -77.25 13.10
CA PHE A 32 -11.83 -75.93 13.15
C PHE A 32 -11.11 -75.18 12.02
N ALA A 33 -11.74 -75.17 10.85
CA ALA A 33 -11.25 -74.30 9.78
C ALA A 33 -11.27 -72.89 10.33
N ALA A 34 -10.11 -72.46 10.75
CA ALA A 34 -9.96 -71.12 11.30
C ALA A 34 -10.69 -70.12 10.38
N LYS A 35 -11.76 -69.53 10.90
CA LYS A 35 -12.57 -68.55 10.16
C LYS A 35 -11.65 -67.50 9.54
N ILE A 36 -11.54 -67.47 8.22
CA ILE A 36 -10.74 -66.49 7.52
C ILE A 36 -11.40 -65.12 7.74
N THR A 37 -10.73 -64.30 8.52
CA THR A 37 -11.15 -62.90 8.71
C THR A 37 -10.62 -62.03 7.59
N ALA A 38 -11.49 -61.17 7.02
CA ALA A 38 -11.04 -60.21 6.01
C ALA A 38 -10.02 -59.23 6.61
N PRO A 39 -8.95 -58.89 5.85
CA PRO A 39 -7.95 -57.96 6.33
C PRO A 39 -8.52 -56.56 6.53
N GLN A 40 -7.91 -55.78 7.44
CA GLN A 40 -8.34 -54.43 7.76
C GLN A 40 -7.20 -53.46 7.77
N VAL A 41 -7.37 -52.27 7.13
CA VAL A 41 -6.48 -51.14 7.31
C VAL A 41 -6.72 -50.56 8.69
N THR A 42 -5.66 -50.40 9.48
CA THR A 42 -5.72 -49.90 10.86
C THR A 42 -5.30 -48.44 10.98
N ALA A 43 -4.52 -47.96 10.03
CA ALA A 43 -4.09 -46.53 9.93
C ALA A 43 -3.87 -46.16 8.46
N LEU A 44 -4.18 -44.93 8.11
CA LEU A 44 -3.88 -44.31 6.82
C LEU A 44 -3.42 -42.87 7.06
N THR A 45 -2.20 -42.54 6.61
CA THR A 45 -1.57 -41.23 6.81
C THR A 45 -1.11 -40.67 5.48
N ALA A 46 -1.02 -39.34 5.40
CA ALA A 46 -0.31 -38.64 4.34
C ALA A 46 1.17 -38.53 4.75
N ALA A 47 2.02 -39.34 4.13
CA ALA A 47 3.46 -39.36 4.41
C ALA A 47 4.19 -38.13 3.79
N LYS A 48 3.70 -37.68 2.62
CA LYS A 48 4.23 -36.51 1.92
C LYS A 48 3.10 -35.83 1.14
N SER A 49 3.01 -34.51 1.25
CA SER A 49 2.10 -33.69 0.45
C SER A 49 2.90 -32.69 -0.39
N MET A 50 2.57 -32.60 -1.67
CA MET A 50 3.12 -31.69 -2.67
C MET A 50 1.98 -30.85 -3.24
N THR A 51 2.28 -29.96 -4.15
CA THR A 51 1.27 -29.10 -4.81
C THR A 51 0.36 -29.89 -5.77
N ASP A 52 0.86 -30.94 -6.35
CA ASP A 52 0.22 -31.75 -7.40
C ASP A 52 0.01 -33.21 -6.99
N SER A 53 0.46 -33.61 -5.80
CA SER A 53 0.44 -35.00 -5.40
C SER A 53 0.44 -35.18 -3.88
N VAL A 54 -0.09 -36.35 -3.44
CA VAL A 54 -0.02 -36.78 -2.04
C VAL A 54 0.42 -38.23 -1.98
N THR A 55 1.48 -38.52 -1.23
CA THR A 55 1.91 -39.88 -0.91
C THR A 55 1.22 -40.32 0.37
N ILE A 56 0.47 -41.40 0.29
CA ILE A 56 -0.22 -42.05 1.42
C ILE A 56 0.48 -43.33 1.82
N GLU A 57 0.47 -43.63 3.11
CA GLU A 57 0.96 -44.85 3.71
C GLU A 57 -0.09 -45.43 4.65
N TRP A 58 -0.15 -46.80 4.76
CA TRP A 58 -1.10 -47.43 5.64
C TRP A 58 -0.54 -48.65 6.36
N LYS A 59 -1.15 -48.95 7.49
CA LYS A 59 -0.91 -50.17 8.28
C LYS A 59 -2.13 -51.10 8.13
N VAL A 60 -1.86 -52.39 8.20
CA VAL A 60 -2.88 -53.41 8.02
C VAL A 60 -2.77 -54.50 9.08
N LYS A 61 -3.91 -55.10 9.46
CA LYS A 61 -4.01 -56.29 10.32
C LYS A 61 -4.65 -57.41 9.50
N GLY A 62 -4.11 -58.63 9.65
CA GLY A 62 -4.57 -59.84 8.96
C GLY A 62 -3.72 -60.20 7.74
N LYS A 63 -3.98 -61.37 7.12
CA LYS A 63 -3.33 -61.81 5.88
C LYS A 63 -3.82 -61.00 4.70
N VAL A 64 -2.91 -60.54 3.84
CA VAL A 64 -3.19 -59.65 2.71
C VAL A 64 -2.57 -60.21 1.44
N THR A 65 -3.30 -60.22 0.35
CA THR A 65 -2.78 -60.44 -1.01
C THR A 65 -2.47 -59.10 -1.70
N GLY A 66 -3.26 -58.08 -1.42
CA GLY A 66 -3.05 -56.76 -2.00
C GLY A 66 -4.02 -55.71 -1.51
N TYR A 67 -3.88 -54.53 -2.08
CA TYR A 67 -4.68 -53.31 -1.76
C TYR A 67 -5.25 -52.73 -3.01
N ARG A 68 -6.49 -52.24 -2.92
CA ARG A 68 -7.11 -51.36 -3.94
C ARG A 68 -7.24 -49.97 -3.35
N ILE A 69 -6.69 -48.99 -4.07
CA ILE A 69 -6.70 -47.59 -3.70
C ILE A 69 -7.75 -46.89 -4.56
N TYR A 70 -8.54 -46.01 -3.93
CA TYR A 70 -9.64 -45.29 -4.55
C TYR A 70 -9.61 -43.81 -4.20
N SER A 71 -10.04 -42.96 -5.14
CA SER A 71 -10.57 -41.65 -4.80
C SER A 71 -12.05 -41.81 -4.42
N TYR A 72 -12.50 -41.04 -3.44
CA TYR A 72 -13.88 -41.03 -3.02
C TYR A 72 -14.51 -39.64 -3.22
N ASN A 73 -15.54 -39.60 -4.05
CA ASN A 73 -16.29 -38.36 -4.26
C ASN A 73 -17.35 -38.21 -3.15
N THR A 74 -17.20 -37.20 -2.30
CA THR A 74 -18.07 -36.95 -1.14
C THR A 74 -19.48 -36.52 -1.53
N LYS A 75 -19.66 -35.90 -2.70
CA LYS A 75 -20.96 -35.45 -3.22
C LYS A 75 -21.77 -36.63 -3.80
N THR A 76 -21.16 -37.40 -4.71
CA THR A 76 -21.82 -38.50 -5.40
C THR A 76 -21.76 -39.82 -4.63
N LYS A 77 -20.99 -39.87 -3.52
CA LYS A 77 -20.76 -41.09 -2.71
C LYS A 77 -20.12 -42.24 -3.48
N LYS A 78 -19.47 -41.98 -4.61
CA LYS A 78 -18.86 -43.00 -5.48
C LYS A 78 -17.34 -43.13 -5.24
N TYR A 79 -16.87 -44.36 -5.44
CA TYR A 79 -15.45 -44.71 -5.41
C TYR A 79 -14.93 -44.90 -6.83
N THR A 80 -13.85 -44.25 -7.18
CA THR A 80 -13.12 -44.47 -8.43
C THR A 80 -11.79 -45.14 -8.10
N ARG A 81 -11.51 -46.31 -8.67
CA ARG A 81 -10.27 -47.04 -8.41
C ARG A 81 -9.09 -46.37 -9.10
N LEU A 82 -8.08 -46.03 -8.31
CA LEU A 82 -6.84 -45.42 -8.78
C LEU A 82 -5.78 -46.48 -9.09
N ARG A 83 -5.64 -47.49 -8.19
CA ARG A 83 -4.56 -48.49 -8.29
C ARG A 83 -4.93 -49.76 -7.54
N THR A 84 -4.34 -50.90 -8.00
CA THR A 84 -4.24 -52.17 -7.25
C THR A 84 -2.77 -52.50 -7.12
N GLN A 85 -2.30 -52.82 -5.90
CA GLN A 85 -0.87 -53.11 -5.62
C GLN A 85 -0.67 -53.91 -4.34
N LYS A 86 0.60 -54.38 -4.10
CA LYS A 86 1.00 -55.10 -2.86
C LYS A 86 1.67 -54.19 -1.84
N LYS A 87 2.24 -53.04 -2.27
CA LYS A 87 2.95 -52.08 -1.39
C LYS A 87 1.95 -51.33 -0.53
N THR A 88 2.36 -50.93 0.68
CA THR A 88 1.60 -50.17 1.66
C THR A 88 1.77 -48.64 1.54
N GLN A 89 2.28 -48.17 0.42
CA GLN A 89 2.48 -46.79 0.08
C GLN A 89 2.05 -46.52 -1.36
N TYR A 90 1.39 -45.41 -1.61
CA TYR A 90 1.00 -44.97 -2.96
C TYR A 90 1.00 -43.45 -3.10
N THR A 91 1.50 -42.94 -4.22
CA THR A 91 1.45 -41.51 -4.56
C THR A 91 0.30 -41.27 -5.52
N VAL A 92 -0.69 -40.52 -5.08
CA VAL A 92 -1.75 -39.97 -5.90
C VAL A 92 -1.19 -38.73 -6.58
N LYS A 93 -1.28 -38.66 -7.91
CA LYS A 93 -0.74 -37.58 -8.75
C LYS A 93 -1.87 -36.79 -9.43
N ASP A 94 -1.50 -35.76 -10.18
CA ASP A 94 -2.40 -34.94 -11.01
C ASP A 94 -3.51 -34.26 -10.17
N LEU A 95 -3.11 -33.81 -8.98
CA LEU A 95 -3.98 -33.14 -8.04
C LEU A 95 -3.84 -31.61 -8.16
N THR A 96 -4.89 -30.90 -7.83
CA THR A 96 -4.87 -29.44 -7.76
C THR A 96 -4.19 -28.96 -6.47
N ALA A 97 -3.36 -27.94 -6.56
CA ALA A 97 -2.71 -27.33 -5.42
C ALA A 97 -3.71 -26.71 -4.43
N GLY A 98 -3.43 -26.85 -3.13
CA GLY A 98 -4.23 -26.23 -2.08
C GLY A 98 -5.64 -26.82 -1.94
N GLU A 99 -5.85 -28.09 -2.31
CA GLU A 99 -7.15 -28.72 -2.33
C GLU A 99 -7.23 -29.96 -1.41
N SER A 100 -8.43 -30.42 -1.12
CA SER A 100 -8.73 -31.58 -0.29
C SER A 100 -9.20 -32.76 -1.13
N TYR A 101 -8.71 -33.96 -0.79
CA TYR A 101 -9.08 -35.20 -1.45
C TYR A 101 -9.42 -36.27 -0.41
N VAL A 102 -10.44 -37.05 -0.66
CA VAL A 102 -10.71 -38.22 0.17
C VAL A 102 -10.22 -39.49 -0.54
N ILE A 103 -9.19 -40.10 0.05
CA ILE A 103 -8.62 -41.34 -0.46
C ILE A 103 -9.08 -42.50 0.42
N ALA A 104 -9.40 -43.62 -0.22
CA ALA A 104 -9.79 -44.84 0.45
C ALA A 104 -8.88 -46.00 0.07
N VAL A 105 -8.51 -46.83 1.04
CA VAL A 105 -7.76 -48.07 0.84
C VAL A 105 -8.63 -49.24 1.28
N ARG A 106 -8.72 -50.25 0.42
CA ARG A 106 -9.44 -51.50 0.70
C ARG A 106 -8.48 -52.67 0.56
N PRO A 107 -8.12 -53.38 1.63
CA PRO A 107 -7.29 -54.58 1.57
C PRO A 107 -8.10 -55.75 1.09
N TYR A 108 -7.48 -56.73 0.50
CA TYR A 108 -8.10 -58.02 0.18
C TYR A 108 -7.10 -59.15 0.37
N TYR A 109 -7.66 -60.33 0.66
CA TYR A 109 -6.90 -61.59 0.80
C TYR A 109 -7.57 -62.65 -0.10
N GLU A 110 -6.78 -63.31 -0.92
CA GLU A 110 -7.20 -64.37 -1.81
C GLU A 110 -6.69 -65.72 -1.29
N LYS A 111 -7.59 -66.72 -1.17
CA LYS A 111 -7.28 -68.08 -0.80
C LYS A 111 -8.28 -69.04 -1.45
N GLY A 112 -7.75 -70.08 -2.15
CA GLY A 112 -8.57 -71.08 -2.81
C GLY A 112 -9.57 -70.51 -3.83
N GLY A 113 -9.16 -69.50 -4.63
CA GLY A 113 -10.02 -68.86 -5.62
C GLY A 113 -11.07 -67.88 -5.06
N LYS A 114 -11.17 -67.76 -3.72
CA LYS A 114 -12.11 -66.85 -3.05
C LYS A 114 -11.42 -65.63 -2.52
N GLU A 115 -12.02 -64.42 -2.79
CA GLU A 115 -11.54 -63.14 -2.32
C GLU A 115 -12.27 -62.70 -1.05
N TYR A 116 -11.51 -62.38 0.01
CA TYR A 116 -12.00 -61.86 1.30
C TYR A 116 -11.64 -60.34 1.34
N LYS A 117 -12.64 -59.47 1.15
CA LYS A 117 -12.47 -58.02 1.04
C LYS A 117 -12.63 -57.37 2.41
N GLY A 118 -11.66 -56.59 2.82
CA GLY A 118 -11.78 -55.70 3.98
C GLY A 118 -12.71 -54.52 3.71
N SER A 119 -12.97 -53.75 4.75
CA SER A 119 -13.71 -52.50 4.64
C SER A 119 -12.87 -51.39 4.00
N TYR A 120 -13.53 -50.38 3.44
CA TYR A 120 -12.86 -49.16 3.00
C TYR A 120 -12.41 -48.36 4.21
N PHE A 121 -11.12 -48.02 4.28
CA PHE A 121 -10.60 -47.08 5.23
C PHE A 121 -10.38 -45.75 4.50
N LYS A 122 -11.09 -44.69 4.90
CA LYS A 122 -11.04 -43.35 4.25
C LYS A 122 -10.23 -42.37 5.05
N LYS A 123 -9.52 -41.49 4.34
CA LYS A 123 -8.79 -40.37 4.93
C LYS A 123 -8.88 -39.15 4.01
N THR A 124 -9.18 -38.00 4.59
CA THR A 124 -9.00 -36.71 3.88
C THR A 124 -7.53 -36.34 3.92
N VAL A 125 -6.95 -36.06 2.75
CA VAL A 125 -5.58 -35.62 2.55
C VAL A 125 -5.62 -34.27 1.82
N TYR A 126 -4.53 -33.53 1.88
CA TYR A 126 -4.46 -32.16 1.34
C TYR A 126 -3.18 -32.03 0.52
N THR A 127 -3.29 -31.39 -0.63
CA THR A 127 -2.13 -30.87 -1.35
C THR A 127 -1.62 -29.61 -0.68
N THR A 128 -0.36 -29.30 -0.89
CA THR A 128 0.23 -28.02 -0.44
C THR A 128 0.00 -26.92 -1.48
N ILE A 129 0.33 -25.68 -1.13
CA ILE A 129 0.36 -24.55 -2.04
C ILE A 129 1.77 -23.94 -2.04
N ASP A 130 2.20 -23.41 -3.16
CA ASP A 130 3.55 -22.88 -3.33
C ASP A 130 3.86 -21.70 -2.42
N THR A 131 5.12 -21.63 -2.03
CA THR A 131 5.64 -20.48 -1.28
C THR A 131 5.72 -19.25 -2.17
N VAL A 132 5.40 -18.09 -1.61
CA VAL A 132 5.50 -16.80 -2.31
C VAL A 132 6.96 -16.48 -2.66
N THR A 133 7.19 -16.12 -3.92
CA THR A 133 8.50 -15.72 -4.47
C THR A 133 8.38 -14.40 -5.23
N GLY A 134 9.51 -13.82 -5.65
CA GLY A 134 9.54 -12.63 -6.50
C GLY A 134 8.99 -11.38 -5.83
N ILE A 135 9.12 -11.26 -4.50
CA ILE A 135 8.67 -10.07 -3.76
C ILE A 135 9.52 -8.87 -4.20
N LYS A 136 8.85 -7.79 -4.59
CA LYS A 136 9.47 -6.53 -5.02
C LYS A 136 8.73 -5.35 -4.40
N GLN A 137 9.49 -4.32 -4.04
CA GLN A 137 8.93 -3.02 -3.73
C GLN A 137 8.64 -2.26 -5.02
N LYS A 138 7.41 -1.75 -5.19
CA LYS A 138 6.96 -1.03 -6.39
C LYS A 138 7.01 0.49 -6.22
N THR A 139 6.73 0.99 -5.02
CA THR A 139 6.78 2.42 -4.70
C THR A 139 7.56 2.64 -3.42
N THR A 140 8.22 3.79 -3.32
CA THR A 140 8.96 4.24 -2.14
C THR A 140 8.49 5.66 -1.83
N GLU A 141 7.62 5.81 -0.85
CA GLU A 141 7.09 7.08 -0.39
C GLU A 141 7.43 7.28 1.09
N ALA A 142 7.32 8.50 1.60
CA ALA A 142 7.72 8.84 2.96
C ALA A 142 7.09 7.95 4.06
N ASN A 143 5.82 7.66 3.94
CA ASN A 143 5.04 6.96 4.98
C ASN A 143 4.30 5.72 4.47
N ARG A 144 4.58 5.30 3.24
CA ARG A 144 4.00 4.10 2.64
C ARG A 144 4.88 3.51 1.55
N HIS A 145 4.66 2.24 1.26
CA HIS A 145 5.18 1.59 0.06
C HIS A 145 4.24 0.48 -0.41
N LYS A 146 4.35 0.13 -1.66
CA LYS A 146 3.61 -0.96 -2.28
C LYS A 146 4.56 -2.13 -2.52
N LEU A 147 4.17 -3.32 -2.03
CA LEU A 147 4.81 -4.58 -2.33
C LEU A 147 4.00 -5.32 -3.40
N ALA A 148 4.69 -6.06 -4.25
CA ALA A 148 4.09 -7.00 -5.18
C ALA A 148 4.97 -8.25 -5.25
N TRP A 149 4.37 -9.39 -5.62
CA TRP A 149 5.05 -10.69 -5.71
C TRP A 149 4.49 -11.52 -6.85
N THR A 150 5.17 -12.64 -7.14
CA THR A 150 4.70 -13.58 -8.16
C THR A 150 3.39 -14.22 -7.70
N LYS A 151 2.37 -14.19 -8.56
CA LYS A 151 1.09 -14.84 -8.28
C LYS A 151 1.29 -16.34 -8.07
N VAL A 152 0.78 -16.88 -6.97
CA VAL A 152 0.81 -18.30 -6.66
C VAL A 152 -0.44 -18.97 -7.26
N SER A 153 -0.26 -20.01 -8.03
CA SER A 153 -1.35 -20.77 -8.63
C SER A 153 -2.22 -21.41 -7.55
N GLY A 154 -3.54 -21.37 -7.69
CA GLY A 154 -4.47 -21.91 -6.71
C GLY A 154 -4.59 -21.13 -5.39
N ALA A 155 -3.96 -19.95 -5.28
CA ALA A 155 -4.10 -19.12 -4.08
C ALA A 155 -5.40 -18.33 -4.10
N ASP A 156 -6.18 -18.40 -3.02
CA ASP A 156 -7.33 -17.53 -2.75
C ASP A 156 -6.93 -16.20 -2.12
N GLY A 157 -5.71 -16.14 -1.56
CA GLY A 157 -5.17 -14.92 -0.97
C GLY A 157 -3.81 -15.12 -0.33
N TYR A 158 -3.36 -14.06 0.34
CA TYR A 158 -2.03 -13.98 0.95
C TYR A 158 -2.13 -13.38 2.34
N GLU A 159 -1.33 -13.88 3.27
CA GLU A 159 -1.10 -13.31 4.58
C GLU A 159 0.23 -12.56 4.59
N VAL A 160 0.20 -11.32 5.04
CA VAL A 160 1.38 -10.45 5.12
C VAL A 160 1.74 -10.22 6.57
N ARG A 161 3.00 -10.38 6.91
CA ARG A 161 3.57 -10.08 8.23
C ARG A 161 4.73 -9.12 8.12
N TYR A 162 4.87 -8.21 9.07
CA TYR A 162 6.08 -7.40 9.21
C TYR A 162 6.80 -7.74 10.53
N TYR A 163 8.10 -7.50 10.56
CA TYR A 163 8.90 -7.68 11.78
C TYR A 163 8.77 -6.43 12.66
N ASP A 164 8.21 -6.62 13.84
CA ASP A 164 8.12 -5.59 14.87
C ASP A 164 9.39 -5.63 15.73
N GLU A 165 10.23 -4.60 15.62
CA GLU A 165 11.50 -4.52 16.35
C GLU A 165 11.27 -4.45 17.88
N ASN A 166 10.19 -3.82 18.35
CA ASN A 166 9.87 -3.72 19.79
C ASN A 166 9.43 -5.08 20.35
N ALA A 167 8.61 -5.79 19.61
CA ALA A 167 8.13 -7.11 20.01
C ALA A 167 9.10 -8.24 19.64
N ALA A 168 10.19 -7.94 18.91
CA ALA A 168 11.19 -8.87 18.37
C ALA A 168 10.57 -10.07 17.62
N LYS A 169 9.44 -9.87 16.94
CA LYS A 169 8.71 -10.93 16.23
C LYS A 169 7.98 -10.41 14.99
N TYR A 170 7.57 -11.37 14.14
CA TYR A 170 6.68 -11.07 13.02
C TYR A 170 5.23 -10.97 13.49
N VAL A 171 4.59 -9.85 13.20
CA VAL A 171 3.18 -9.57 13.50
C VAL A 171 2.35 -9.51 12.23
N ASP A 172 1.07 -9.87 12.32
CA ASP A 172 0.17 -9.87 11.17
C ASP A 172 -0.19 -8.43 10.77
N VAL A 173 -0.08 -8.16 9.47
CA VAL A 173 -0.58 -6.94 8.85
C VAL A 173 -2.03 -7.14 8.39
N GLY A 174 -2.33 -8.36 7.92
CA GLY A 174 -3.63 -8.74 7.40
C GLY A 174 -3.54 -9.66 6.19
N THR A 175 -4.68 -9.84 5.55
CA THR A 175 -4.83 -10.67 4.35
C THR A 175 -5.21 -9.84 3.14
N VAL A 176 -4.71 -10.23 1.97
CA VAL A 176 -5.07 -9.63 0.68
C VAL A 176 -5.41 -10.72 -0.34
N LYS A 177 -6.34 -10.43 -1.25
CA LYS A 177 -6.73 -11.36 -2.32
C LYS A 177 -5.85 -11.26 -3.55
N THR A 178 -5.15 -10.13 -3.72
CA THR A 178 -4.25 -9.87 -4.85
C THR A 178 -2.80 -10.15 -4.49
N ASN A 179 -1.95 -10.36 -5.48
CA ASN A 179 -0.51 -10.53 -5.32
C ASN A 179 0.24 -9.21 -5.08
N SER A 180 -0.40 -8.25 -4.43
CA SER A 180 0.18 -6.98 -4.02
C SER A 180 -0.52 -6.41 -2.78
N CYS A 181 0.19 -5.60 -2.01
CA CYS A 181 -0.39 -4.82 -0.91
C CYS A 181 0.28 -3.45 -0.80
N THR A 182 -0.48 -2.48 -0.31
CA THR A 182 0.05 -1.16 0.08
C THR A 182 0.07 -1.10 1.61
N LEU A 183 1.21 -0.71 2.14
CA LEU A 183 1.46 -0.55 3.58
C LEU A 183 1.64 0.94 3.85
N SER A 184 0.86 1.49 4.76
CA SER A 184 0.80 2.91 5.08
C SER A 184 1.01 3.16 6.58
N LYS A 185 1.09 4.45 6.97
CA LYS A 185 1.39 4.89 8.35
C LYS A 185 2.76 4.40 8.85
N LEU A 186 3.70 4.29 7.94
CA LEU A 186 5.07 3.88 8.22
C LEU A 186 5.90 5.11 8.62
N LYS A 187 6.98 4.90 9.37
CA LYS A 187 7.99 5.94 9.61
C LYS A 187 8.78 6.19 8.34
N SER A 188 9.08 7.45 8.05
CA SER A 188 9.93 7.83 6.92
C SER A 188 11.38 7.38 7.14
N ALA A 189 12.14 7.28 6.05
CA ALA A 189 13.55 6.90 6.04
C ALA A 189 13.85 5.64 6.87
N SER A 190 12.98 4.65 6.84
CA SER A 190 13.03 3.46 7.68
C SER A 190 13.05 2.17 6.88
N VAL A 191 13.56 1.11 7.49
CA VAL A 191 13.59 -0.24 6.92
C VAL A 191 12.51 -1.09 7.55
N TYR A 192 11.77 -1.83 6.73
CA TYR A 192 10.77 -2.78 7.16
C TYR A 192 11.07 -4.16 6.57
N LYS A 193 10.97 -5.20 7.39
CA LYS A 193 11.16 -6.59 6.97
C LYS A 193 9.81 -7.30 6.92
N TYR A 194 9.49 -7.94 5.80
CA TYR A 194 8.23 -8.63 5.56
C TYR A 194 8.41 -10.10 5.28
N LYS A 195 7.41 -10.90 5.65
CA LYS A 195 7.21 -12.27 5.19
C LYS A 195 5.79 -12.43 4.69
N ILE A 196 5.63 -13.16 3.60
CA ILE A 196 4.33 -13.35 2.95
C ILE A 196 4.14 -14.85 2.71
N ARG A 197 2.92 -15.34 2.94
CA ARG A 197 2.53 -16.69 2.52
C ARG A 197 1.23 -16.68 1.77
N ALA A 198 1.09 -17.61 0.84
CA ALA A 198 -0.17 -17.87 0.16
C ALA A 198 -1.07 -18.76 1.01
N PHE A 199 -2.39 -18.65 0.81
CA PHE A 199 -3.34 -19.61 1.31
C PHE A 199 -4.41 -19.93 0.27
N SER A 200 -4.99 -21.13 0.40
CA SER A 200 -6.14 -21.60 -0.35
C SER A 200 -7.20 -22.07 0.64
N ILE A 201 -8.47 -22.02 0.25
CA ILE A 201 -9.59 -22.59 0.99
C ILE A 201 -10.05 -23.84 0.21
N ALA A 202 -9.68 -25.00 0.72
CA ALA A 202 -10.04 -26.26 0.11
C ALA A 202 -11.57 -26.45 0.03
N SER A 203 -12.06 -27.33 -0.85
CA SER A 203 -13.49 -27.61 -1.08
C SER A 203 -14.27 -28.02 0.17
N ASN A 204 -13.59 -28.49 1.21
CA ASN A 204 -14.17 -28.80 2.51
C ASN A 204 -14.13 -27.65 3.52
N GLY A 205 -13.74 -26.42 3.09
CA GLY A 205 -13.65 -25.21 3.91
C GLY A 205 -12.36 -25.05 4.71
N LYS A 206 -11.43 -26.02 4.64
CA LYS A 206 -10.17 -25.91 5.39
C LYS A 206 -9.21 -24.95 4.71
N LYS A 207 -8.64 -24.01 5.49
CA LYS A 207 -7.57 -23.13 5.04
C LYS A 207 -6.24 -23.88 5.01
N ILE A 208 -5.59 -23.90 3.86
CA ILE A 208 -4.27 -24.50 3.60
C ILE A 208 -3.31 -23.37 3.31
N CYS A 209 -2.24 -23.25 4.10
CA CYS A 209 -1.24 -22.21 3.94
C CYS A 209 0.08 -22.77 3.42
N SER A 210 0.77 -22.00 2.59
CA SER A 210 2.17 -22.27 2.26
C SER A 210 3.09 -21.99 3.45
N LYS A 211 4.36 -22.34 3.33
CA LYS A 211 5.38 -21.75 4.19
C LYS A 211 5.46 -20.25 3.92
N PHE A 212 5.92 -19.47 4.90
CA PHE A 212 6.25 -18.07 4.67
C PHE A 212 7.47 -17.96 3.74
N SER A 213 7.49 -16.91 2.92
CA SER A 213 8.66 -16.53 2.13
C SER A 213 9.88 -16.29 3.03
N SER A 214 11.08 -16.25 2.43
CA SER A 214 12.22 -15.57 3.05
C SER A 214 11.86 -14.12 3.38
N ALA A 215 12.58 -13.53 4.35
CA ALA A 215 12.37 -12.14 4.72
C ALA A 215 12.74 -11.19 3.56
N PHE A 216 11.84 -10.28 3.22
CA PHE A 216 12.06 -9.23 2.24
C PHE A 216 12.17 -7.88 2.95
N SER A 217 13.21 -7.09 2.63
CA SER A 217 13.38 -5.74 3.18
C SER A 217 12.89 -4.70 2.19
N ALA A 218 12.00 -3.82 2.65
CA ALA A 218 11.54 -2.63 1.95
C ALA A 218 11.95 -1.38 2.72
N VAL A 219 12.06 -0.25 2.02
CA VAL A 219 12.45 1.04 2.62
C VAL A 219 11.36 2.08 2.34
N THR A 220 11.14 2.98 3.30
CA THR A 220 10.34 4.18 3.07
C THR A 220 11.23 5.31 2.56
N GLY A 221 10.61 6.25 1.84
CA GLY A 221 11.27 7.47 1.38
C GLY A 221 11.65 8.40 2.52
N ALA A 222 12.41 9.43 2.22
CA ALA A 222 12.62 10.54 3.13
C ALA A 222 11.29 11.28 3.36
N PRO A 223 11.13 12.03 4.47
CA PRO A 223 9.90 12.77 4.77
C PRO A 223 9.64 13.84 3.70
N ASP A 224 8.37 14.06 3.38
CA ASP A 224 7.99 15.08 2.40
C ASP A 224 8.24 16.50 2.94
N VAL A 225 8.67 17.40 2.04
CA VAL A 225 8.82 18.81 2.36
C VAL A 225 7.45 19.48 2.39
N THR A 226 7.24 20.36 3.37
CA THR A 226 6.02 21.18 3.48
C THR A 226 6.37 22.65 3.69
N GLY A 227 5.45 23.54 3.34
CA GLY A 227 5.60 24.99 3.54
C GLY A 227 6.71 25.60 2.69
N PHE A 228 7.01 25.02 1.52
CA PHE A 228 7.94 25.60 0.56
C PHE A 228 7.34 26.86 -0.03
N LYS A 229 7.97 28.01 0.21
CA LYS A 229 7.48 29.32 -0.18
C LYS A 229 8.60 30.35 -0.32
N GLN A 230 8.31 31.40 -1.05
CA GLN A 230 9.12 32.60 -1.12
C GLN A 230 8.84 33.52 0.07
N THR A 231 9.88 34.18 0.58
CA THR A 231 9.82 35.22 1.63
C THR A 231 10.87 36.27 1.35
N SER A 232 10.77 37.43 2.01
CA SER A 232 11.76 38.52 1.92
C SER A 232 12.11 38.90 0.47
N THR A 233 11.11 39.36 -0.30
CA THR A 233 11.26 39.68 -1.71
C THR A 233 11.79 41.09 -1.89
N GLY A 234 12.89 41.22 -2.62
CA GLY A 234 13.51 42.49 -3.09
C GLY A 234 13.52 42.57 -4.61
N LYS A 235 14.07 43.67 -5.16
CA LYS A 235 14.20 43.87 -6.61
C LYS A 235 15.21 42.92 -7.27
N ASN A 236 16.27 42.52 -6.54
CA ASN A 236 17.35 41.69 -7.08
C ASN A 236 17.57 40.41 -6.29
N SER A 237 16.72 40.14 -5.32
CA SER A 237 16.85 38.93 -4.47
C SER A 237 15.58 38.56 -3.76
N TYR A 238 15.50 37.30 -3.37
CA TYR A 238 14.44 36.77 -2.48
C TYR A 238 14.97 35.60 -1.67
N LYS A 239 14.20 35.16 -0.70
CA LYS A 239 14.52 34.01 0.15
C LYS A 239 13.47 32.93 -0.03
N LEU A 240 13.93 31.73 -0.31
CA LEU A 240 13.11 30.51 -0.27
C LEU A 240 13.18 29.92 1.13
N THR A 241 12.05 29.46 1.66
CA THR A 241 11.97 28.84 2.99
C THR A 241 11.01 27.65 2.97
N TRP A 242 11.23 26.73 3.89
CA TRP A 242 10.36 25.55 4.08
C TRP A 242 10.39 25.09 5.54
N LYS A 243 9.48 24.20 5.91
CA LYS A 243 9.47 23.60 7.23
C LYS A 243 10.48 22.45 7.29
N ALA A 244 11.16 22.32 8.43
CA ALA A 244 12.03 21.17 8.68
C ALA A 244 11.24 19.87 8.57
N ALA A 245 11.72 18.93 7.76
CA ALA A 245 11.14 17.62 7.60
C ALA A 245 11.82 16.67 8.59
N GLU A 246 11.04 16.10 9.53
CA GLU A 246 11.54 15.23 10.58
C GLU A 246 12.24 13.99 9.98
N ASN A 247 13.46 13.69 10.44
CA ASN A 247 14.34 12.64 9.93
C ASN A 247 14.91 12.86 8.51
N ALA A 248 14.79 14.05 7.94
CA ALA A 248 15.57 14.40 6.76
C ALA A 248 17.02 14.68 7.14
N GLN A 249 17.96 14.21 6.33
CA GLN A 249 19.40 14.58 6.45
C GLN A 249 19.73 15.85 5.70
N GLY A 250 18.85 16.29 4.81
CA GLY A 250 19.00 17.52 4.06
C GLY A 250 18.03 17.60 2.87
N TYR A 251 18.30 18.55 2.00
CA TYR A 251 17.41 18.92 0.91
C TYR A 251 18.19 19.10 -0.38
N TYR A 252 17.59 18.71 -1.49
CA TYR A 252 18.05 19.02 -2.84
C TYR A 252 17.16 20.10 -3.41
N LEU A 253 17.79 21.24 -3.76
CA LEU A 253 17.14 22.34 -4.44
C LEU A 253 17.55 22.34 -5.92
N PHE A 254 16.56 22.43 -6.79
CA PHE A 254 16.71 22.51 -8.23
C PHE A 254 16.07 23.80 -8.73
N ARG A 255 16.59 24.35 -9.82
CA ARG A 255 16.00 25.46 -10.57
C ARG A 255 15.77 24.98 -12.00
N TYR A 256 14.66 25.38 -12.60
CA TYR A 256 14.41 25.15 -14.00
C TYR A 256 15.37 26.00 -14.84
N SER A 257 15.99 25.38 -15.84
CA SER A 257 16.88 26.01 -16.80
C SER A 257 16.18 26.09 -18.15
N ASN A 258 15.96 27.31 -18.66
CA ASN A 258 15.40 27.52 -20.01
C ASN A 258 16.38 27.05 -21.10
N GLU A 259 17.66 27.00 -20.81
CA GLU A 259 18.69 26.57 -21.75
C GLU A 259 18.63 25.05 -22.00
N THR A 260 18.49 24.28 -20.92
CA THR A 260 18.43 22.80 -21.02
C THR A 260 17.00 22.24 -21.09
N GLY A 261 15.99 23.04 -20.75
CA GLY A 261 14.59 22.61 -20.68
C GLY A 261 14.31 21.64 -19.52
N ASP A 262 15.18 21.59 -18.50
CA ASP A 262 15.06 20.65 -17.37
C ASP A 262 15.44 21.33 -16.04
N TYR A 263 15.23 20.63 -14.94
CA TYR A 263 15.58 21.09 -13.59
C TYR A 263 17.02 20.72 -13.23
N GLU A 264 17.83 21.73 -13.02
CA GLU A 264 19.22 21.58 -12.61
C GLU A 264 19.37 21.73 -11.09
N ARG A 265 20.12 20.83 -10.46
CA ARG A 265 20.37 20.92 -9.02
C ARG A 265 21.35 22.03 -8.72
N ILE A 266 20.88 23.08 -8.04
CA ILE A 266 21.68 24.27 -7.68
C ILE A 266 22.26 24.18 -6.26
N ALA A 267 21.68 23.36 -5.36
CA ALA A 267 22.20 23.25 -4.00
C ALA A 267 21.85 21.89 -3.33
N ILE A 268 22.71 21.51 -2.37
CA ILE A 268 22.45 20.50 -1.35
C ILE A 268 22.52 21.22 -0.01
N LEU A 269 21.43 21.18 0.76
CA LEU A 269 21.23 22.01 1.93
C LEU A 269 20.96 21.16 3.17
N ASN A 270 21.46 21.59 4.32
CA ASN A 270 21.12 21.04 5.63
C ASN A 270 20.26 22.02 6.47
N GLN A 271 19.98 23.19 5.92
CA GLN A 271 19.13 24.24 6.49
C GLN A 271 17.80 24.33 5.74
N THR A 272 16.84 25.06 6.28
CA THR A 272 15.48 25.20 5.76
C THR A 272 15.23 26.50 5.02
N SER A 273 16.28 27.10 4.48
CA SER A 273 16.18 28.30 3.66
C SER A 273 17.32 28.39 2.64
N TYR A 274 17.06 29.14 1.57
CA TYR A 274 18.03 29.46 0.54
C TYR A 274 17.83 30.90 0.05
N LYS A 275 18.90 31.71 -0.01
CA LYS A 275 18.85 33.06 -0.55
C LYS A 275 19.19 33.02 -2.03
N VAL A 276 18.31 33.57 -2.84
CA VAL A 276 18.55 33.86 -4.26
C VAL A 276 18.94 35.31 -4.40
N SER A 277 19.99 35.61 -5.18
CA SER A 277 20.47 36.96 -5.40
C SER A 277 21.06 37.10 -6.81
N GLY A 278 21.34 38.34 -7.23
CA GLY A 278 21.90 38.64 -8.54
C GLY A 278 20.87 38.50 -9.67
N LYS A 279 19.59 38.72 -9.36
CA LYS A 279 18.48 38.69 -10.30
C LYS A 279 18.16 40.05 -10.86
N GLN A 280 17.50 40.11 -12.00
CA GLN A 280 16.86 41.31 -12.50
C GLN A 280 15.53 41.59 -11.76
N SER A 281 15.02 42.80 -11.90
CA SER A 281 13.67 43.17 -11.46
C SER A 281 12.64 42.33 -12.23
N ALA A 282 11.55 41.92 -11.59
CA ALA A 282 10.49 41.10 -12.17
C ALA A 282 10.90 39.72 -12.72
N GLU A 283 12.17 39.30 -12.49
CA GLU A 283 12.68 38.02 -12.99
C GLU A 283 12.03 36.84 -12.28
N ARG A 284 11.52 35.90 -13.06
CA ARG A 284 10.84 34.69 -12.59
C ARG A 284 11.76 33.46 -12.63
N ASP A 285 11.61 32.61 -11.63
CA ASP A 285 12.24 31.29 -11.58
C ASP A 285 11.26 30.23 -11.09
N THR A 286 11.42 29.01 -11.59
CA THR A 286 10.70 27.84 -11.05
C THR A 286 11.67 26.90 -10.34
N TYR A 287 11.32 26.53 -9.12
CA TYR A 287 12.14 25.69 -8.25
C TYR A 287 11.45 24.35 -7.95
N GLN A 288 12.28 23.34 -7.79
CA GLN A 288 11.87 22.07 -7.17
C GLN A 288 12.70 21.81 -5.93
N LEU A 289 12.03 21.32 -4.89
CA LEU A 289 12.66 20.97 -3.62
C LEU A 289 12.22 19.58 -3.19
N ARG A 290 13.18 18.76 -2.73
CA ARG A 290 12.91 17.48 -2.08
C ARG A 290 13.87 17.20 -0.95
N SER A 291 13.41 16.56 0.10
CA SER A 291 14.27 16.06 1.16
C SER A 291 15.03 14.82 0.71
N TYR A 292 16.11 14.48 1.43
CA TYR A 292 16.77 13.19 1.33
C TYR A 292 17.15 12.64 2.71
N ALA A 293 17.29 11.31 2.76
CA ALA A 293 17.89 10.57 3.87
C ALA A 293 18.68 9.38 3.33
N THR A 294 19.56 8.80 4.14
CA THR A 294 20.33 7.61 3.78
C THR A 294 19.82 6.41 4.57
N VAL A 295 19.35 5.39 3.86
CA VAL A 295 18.85 4.15 4.45
C VAL A 295 19.65 2.98 3.90
N LYS A 296 20.32 2.23 4.76
CA LYS A 296 21.24 1.13 4.37
C LYS A 296 22.26 1.55 3.29
N GLY A 297 22.88 2.73 3.43
CA GLY A 297 23.88 3.25 2.50
C GLY A 297 23.33 3.78 1.17
N LYS A 298 22.01 3.76 0.95
CA LYS A 298 21.35 4.29 -0.25
C LYS A 298 20.54 5.54 0.09
N ARG A 299 20.63 6.58 -0.76
CA ARG A 299 19.78 7.75 -0.65
C ARG A 299 18.35 7.42 -1.05
N VAL A 300 17.42 7.83 -0.20
CA VAL A 300 15.99 7.85 -0.45
C VAL A 300 15.51 9.30 -0.43
N PHE A 301 14.49 9.61 -1.19
CA PHE A 301 13.99 10.97 -1.35
C PHE A 301 12.54 11.07 -0.92
N GLY A 302 12.15 12.25 -0.44
CA GLY A 302 10.77 12.65 -0.27
C GLY A 302 10.16 13.05 -1.62
N LYS A 303 8.86 13.35 -1.60
CA LYS A 303 8.15 13.88 -2.76
C LYS A 303 8.73 15.22 -3.16
N THR A 304 8.91 15.45 -4.45
CA THR A 304 9.30 16.75 -5.00
C THR A 304 8.12 17.72 -4.89
N VAL A 305 8.38 18.93 -4.41
CA VAL A 305 7.44 20.06 -4.41
C VAL A 305 7.99 21.16 -5.32
N THR A 306 7.10 21.84 -6.02
CA THR A 306 7.45 22.91 -6.97
C THR A 306 6.98 24.25 -6.43
N LEU A 307 7.73 25.30 -6.72
CA LEU A 307 7.43 26.69 -6.36
C LEU A 307 7.87 27.62 -7.50
N GLU A 308 6.98 28.50 -7.91
CA GLU A 308 7.31 29.66 -8.73
C GLU A 308 7.64 30.84 -7.83
N ALA A 309 8.65 31.58 -8.16
CA ALA A 309 9.14 32.74 -7.40
C ALA A 309 9.59 33.86 -8.34
N ALA A 310 9.50 35.10 -7.88
CA ALA A 310 9.98 36.22 -8.65
C ALA A 310 10.57 37.30 -7.75
N THR A 311 11.43 38.13 -8.32
CA THR A 311 11.85 39.40 -7.73
C THR A 311 10.72 40.44 -7.85
N LYS A 312 10.77 41.49 -7.01
CA LYS A 312 9.85 42.61 -7.11
C LYS A 312 10.03 43.33 -8.46
N PRO A 313 8.95 43.67 -9.17
CA PRO A 313 9.03 44.62 -10.27
C PRO A 313 9.42 46.02 -9.77
N GLU A 314 9.88 46.89 -10.66
CA GLU A 314 10.08 48.30 -10.38
C GLU A 314 8.76 48.97 -10.02
N ALA A 315 8.81 49.98 -9.19
CA ALA A 315 7.64 50.79 -8.90
C ALA A 315 7.33 51.69 -10.08
N PRO A 316 6.11 51.78 -10.59
CA PRO A 316 5.76 52.74 -11.63
C PRO A 316 5.80 54.17 -11.10
N GLU A 317 6.00 55.14 -11.98
CA GLU A 317 5.81 56.55 -11.71
C GLU A 317 4.47 56.97 -12.29
N ILE A 318 3.60 57.59 -11.46
CA ILE A 318 2.27 58.03 -11.89
C ILE A 318 2.19 59.53 -12.03
N SER A 319 1.28 59.97 -12.91
CA SER A 319 0.87 61.33 -13.08
C SER A 319 -0.67 61.40 -13.32
N LEU A 320 -1.23 62.55 -13.11
CA LEU A 320 -2.63 62.82 -13.41
C LEU A 320 -2.75 63.62 -14.73
N SER A 321 -3.71 63.18 -15.56
CA SER A 321 -4.08 63.98 -16.73
C SER A 321 -4.95 65.16 -16.27
N SER A 322 -4.59 66.35 -16.71
CA SER A 322 -5.32 67.59 -16.42
C SER A 322 -6.76 67.63 -17.00
N GLU A 323 -7.08 66.68 -17.90
CA GLU A 323 -8.31 66.76 -18.70
C GLU A 323 -9.56 66.18 -17.99
N LEU A 324 -9.45 65.46 -16.85
CA LEU A 324 -10.56 64.69 -16.30
C LEU A 324 -10.63 64.70 -14.77
N LEU A 325 -10.52 65.85 -14.11
CA LEU A 325 -10.64 65.94 -12.64
C LEU A 325 -12.02 66.47 -12.17
N TYR A 326 -13.08 66.04 -12.79
CA TYR A 326 -14.45 66.50 -12.41
C TYR A 326 -15.45 65.34 -12.47
N ASN A 327 -16.56 65.51 -11.78
CA ASN A 327 -17.69 64.59 -11.75
C ASN A 327 -17.36 63.14 -11.29
N GLY A 328 -16.49 62.99 -10.33
CA GLY A 328 -16.11 61.69 -9.78
C GLY A 328 -15.25 60.82 -10.69
N LYS A 329 -14.50 61.46 -11.61
CA LYS A 329 -13.57 60.78 -12.52
C LYS A 329 -12.17 61.29 -12.33
N ALA A 330 -11.16 60.39 -12.50
CA ALA A 330 -9.76 60.72 -12.58
C ALA A 330 -9.08 59.86 -13.65
N LYS A 331 -8.29 60.46 -14.52
CA LYS A 331 -7.47 59.74 -15.51
C LYS A 331 -6.04 59.73 -15.01
N LEU A 332 -5.49 58.52 -14.73
CA LEU A 332 -4.15 58.27 -14.33
C LEU A 332 -3.32 57.84 -15.54
N LEU A 333 -2.05 58.27 -15.57
CA LEU A 333 -1.02 57.83 -16.51
C LEU A 333 0.18 57.33 -15.69
N TRP A 334 0.90 56.35 -16.21
CA TRP A 334 2.14 55.86 -15.60
C TRP A 334 3.07 55.31 -16.68
N ASN A 335 4.35 55.12 -16.33
CA ASN A 335 5.32 54.49 -17.23
C ASN A 335 5.12 52.96 -17.23
N GLU A 336 5.39 52.35 -18.35
CA GLU A 336 5.47 50.89 -18.44
C GLU A 336 6.58 50.36 -17.52
N VAL A 337 6.31 49.23 -16.86
CA VAL A 337 7.28 48.51 -16.02
C VAL A 337 7.63 47.21 -16.73
N GLU A 338 8.92 47.08 -17.08
CA GLU A 338 9.45 45.91 -17.78
C GLU A 338 9.17 44.61 -17.01
N ASP A 339 8.78 43.56 -17.72
CA ASP A 339 8.42 42.21 -17.21
C ASP A 339 7.30 42.16 -16.18
N ALA A 340 6.57 43.26 -15.92
CA ALA A 340 5.35 43.23 -15.14
C ALA A 340 4.20 42.59 -15.96
N ASP A 341 3.23 41.93 -15.29
CA ASP A 341 2.02 41.41 -15.93
C ASP A 341 0.87 42.42 -15.88
N GLY A 342 0.93 43.37 -14.95
CA GLY A 342 -0.09 44.39 -14.82
C GLY A 342 0.08 45.28 -13.62
N TYR A 343 -0.99 46.01 -13.28
CA TYR A 343 -0.98 47.06 -12.27
C TYR A 343 -2.18 47.00 -11.35
N PHE A 344 -1.95 47.29 -10.08
CA PHE A 344 -2.99 47.54 -9.06
C PHE A 344 -3.05 49.05 -8.76
N ILE A 345 -4.23 49.66 -8.95
CA ILE A 345 -4.49 51.05 -8.66
C ILE A 345 -5.20 51.19 -7.34
N TYR A 346 -4.61 51.97 -6.44
CA TYR A 346 -5.11 52.22 -5.09
C TYR A 346 -5.53 53.66 -4.91
N VAL A 347 -6.56 53.85 -4.11
CA VAL A 347 -7.14 55.18 -3.77
C VAL A 347 -7.26 55.31 -2.27
N SER A 348 -7.00 56.54 -1.77
CA SER A 348 -7.21 56.91 -0.36
C SER A 348 -7.73 58.34 -0.25
N SER A 349 -8.40 58.66 0.87
CA SER A 349 -8.70 60.04 1.29
C SER A 349 -7.64 60.65 2.19
N LYS A 350 -6.56 59.94 2.46
CA LYS A 350 -5.41 60.36 3.27
C LYS A 350 -4.10 60.22 2.44
N PRO A 351 -3.13 61.11 2.58
CA PRO A 351 -1.95 61.11 1.73
C PRO A 351 -1.05 59.86 1.94
N ASP A 352 -0.96 59.37 3.17
CA ASP A 352 0.06 58.35 3.52
C ASP A 352 -0.50 57.03 4.02
N SER A 353 -1.84 56.91 4.15
CA SER A 353 -2.45 55.70 4.72
C SER A 353 -3.89 55.44 4.15
N GLY A 354 -4.43 54.23 4.43
CA GLY A 354 -5.80 53.88 4.06
C GLY A 354 -6.01 53.65 2.57
N PHE A 355 -4.98 53.31 1.83
CA PHE A 355 -5.04 52.96 0.40
C PHE A 355 -5.81 51.65 0.22
N THR A 356 -6.87 51.70 -0.58
CA THR A 356 -7.67 50.50 -0.93
C THR A 356 -7.58 50.27 -2.44
N LEU A 357 -7.55 49.00 -2.84
CA LEU A 357 -7.54 48.60 -4.25
C LEU A 357 -8.83 49.08 -4.93
N LYS A 358 -8.67 49.87 -5.96
CA LYS A 358 -9.80 50.45 -6.74
C LYS A 358 -9.94 49.74 -8.10
N LYS A 359 -8.82 49.39 -8.75
CA LYS A 359 -8.86 48.79 -10.08
C LYS A 359 -7.62 47.92 -10.29
N GLU A 360 -7.78 46.82 -11.00
CA GLU A 360 -6.75 45.97 -11.53
C GLU A 360 -6.66 46.16 -13.06
N ILE A 361 -5.44 46.19 -13.57
CA ILE A 361 -5.11 46.24 -14.98
C ILE A 361 -4.29 45.02 -15.29
N SER A 362 -4.85 44.03 -15.93
CA SER A 362 -4.17 42.75 -16.26
C SER A 362 -3.43 42.80 -17.60
N ARG A 363 -2.79 43.91 -17.89
CA ARG A 363 -1.98 44.18 -19.09
C ARG A 363 -0.89 45.17 -18.77
N SER A 364 0.35 44.77 -19.02
CA SER A 364 1.54 45.61 -18.75
C SER A 364 1.68 46.79 -19.71
N ASP A 365 1.19 46.65 -20.94
CA ASP A 365 1.23 47.70 -21.99
C ASP A 365 0.14 48.80 -21.82
N LEU A 366 -0.79 48.60 -20.92
CA LEU A 366 -1.79 49.65 -20.57
C LEU A 366 -1.22 50.53 -19.48
N THR A 367 -0.78 51.72 -19.87
CA THR A 367 -0.15 52.74 -19.00
C THR A 367 -1.13 53.89 -18.68
N THR A 368 -2.39 53.71 -18.87
CA THR A 368 -3.42 54.71 -18.55
C THR A 368 -4.72 54.07 -18.08
N ALA A 369 -5.44 54.68 -17.16
CA ALA A 369 -6.76 54.25 -16.74
C ALA A 369 -7.58 55.43 -16.26
N THR A 370 -8.86 55.41 -16.65
CA THR A 370 -9.87 56.31 -16.06
C THR A 370 -10.56 55.59 -14.90
N LEU A 371 -10.49 56.17 -13.72
CA LEU A 371 -11.26 55.77 -12.55
C LEU A 371 -12.56 56.54 -12.50
N THR A 372 -13.65 55.89 -12.12
CA THR A 372 -14.99 56.46 -11.99
C THR A 372 -15.56 56.15 -10.61
N GLY A 373 -16.66 56.79 -10.25
CA GLY A 373 -17.30 56.60 -8.95
C GLY A 373 -16.44 57.04 -7.77
N LEU A 374 -15.63 58.07 -7.97
CA LEU A 374 -14.84 58.70 -6.93
C LEU A 374 -15.72 59.68 -6.15
N GLY A 375 -15.52 59.76 -4.83
CA GLY A 375 -16.29 60.66 -3.96
C GLY A 375 -16.12 62.12 -4.41
N LYS A 376 -17.18 62.90 -4.31
CA LYS A 376 -17.19 64.33 -4.70
C LYS A 376 -16.70 65.20 -3.55
N SER A 377 -16.14 66.37 -3.91
CA SER A 377 -15.67 67.45 -2.99
C SER A 377 -14.65 66.99 -1.93
N LYS A 378 -13.80 66.06 -2.30
CA LYS A 378 -12.71 65.54 -1.44
C LYS A 378 -11.41 65.44 -2.22
N THR A 379 -10.30 65.72 -1.55
CA THR A 379 -8.97 65.39 -2.08
C THR A 379 -8.81 63.89 -2.00
N LEU A 380 -8.45 63.26 -3.12
CA LEU A 380 -8.16 61.83 -3.22
C LEU A 380 -6.70 61.66 -3.62
N TYR A 381 -6.09 60.66 -3.07
CA TYR A 381 -4.69 60.29 -3.29
C TYR A 381 -4.64 58.95 -4.02
N PHE A 382 -3.76 58.85 -5.00
CA PHE A 382 -3.62 57.71 -5.88
C PHE A 382 -2.20 57.13 -5.79
N LYS A 383 -2.10 55.80 -5.76
CA LYS A 383 -0.88 55.06 -5.87
C LYS A 383 -1.08 53.82 -6.77
N ILE A 384 -0.02 53.41 -7.44
CA ILE A 384 -0.03 52.24 -8.29
C ILE A 384 1.08 51.28 -7.81
N LYS A 385 0.84 49.99 -7.95
CA LYS A 385 1.86 48.95 -7.88
C LYS A 385 1.86 48.18 -9.18
N ALA A 386 3.03 47.86 -9.72
CA ALA A 386 3.17 46.82 -10.72
C ALA A 386 3.15 45.44 -10.03
N TYR A 387 2.75 44.43 -10.73
CA TYR A 387 2.77 43.06 -10.21
C TYR A 387 3.32 42.07 -11.24
N VAL A 388 3.85 40.97 -10.71
CA VAL A 388 4.25 39.75 -11.43
C VAL A 388 3.41 38.58 -10.86
N GLU A 389 2.78 37.80 -11.73
CA GLU A 389 2.06 36.59 -11.34
C GLU A 389 3.05 35.45 -11.04
N VAL A 390 2.85 34.75 -9.91
CA VAL A 390 3.61 33.57 -9.52
C VAL A 390 2.69 32.55 -8.88
N GLY A 391 2.51 31.42 -9.52
CA GLY A 391 1.51 30.44 -9.10
C GLY A 391 0.11 31.05 -9.02
N ASP A 392 -0.54 30.91 -7.88
CA ASP A 392 -1.90 31.47 -7.63
C ASP A 392 -1.84 32.87 -6.96
N GLY A 393 -0.70 33.57 -6.98
CA GLY A 393 -0.51 34.82 -6.28
C GLY A 393 0.32 35.83 -7.06
N TYR A 394 0.65 36.93 -6.39
CA TYR A 394 1.37 38.06 -6.99
C TYR A 394 2.59 38.44 -6.16
N VAL A 395 3.67 38.83 -6.84
CA VAL A 395 4.76 39.63 -6.28
C VAL A 395 4.56 41.09 -6.74
N THR A 396 4.32 41.99 -5.80
CA THR A 396 4.06 43.41 -6.13
C THR A 396 5.27 44.28 -5.88
N SER A 397 5.40 45.37 -6.68
CA SER A 397 6.33 46.44 -6.44
C SER A 397 6.07 47.18 -5.13
N ASP A 398 6.96 48.07 -4.74
CA ASP A 398 6.62 49.11 -3.80
C ASP A 398 5.60 50.05 -4.45
N TYR A 399 4.97 50.93 -3.68
CA TYR A 399 4.04 51.92 -4.24
C TYR A 399 4.81 52.94 -5.13
N SER A 400 4.15 53.43 -6.15
CA SER A 400 4.53 54.59 -6.94
C SER A 400 4.69 55.84 -6.04
N ASN A 401 5.14 56.95 -6.62
CA ASN A 401 4.88 58.28 -6.07
C ASN A 401 3.38 58.44 -5.81
N THR A 402 3.00 59.42 -4.98
CA THR A 402 1.62 59.76 -4.67
C THR A 402 1.16 60.94 -5.54
N GLU A 403 0.09 60.73 -6.28
CA GLU A 403 -0.62 61.81 -6.96
C GLU A 403 -1.92 62.15 -6.22
N SER A 404 -2.32 63.41 -6.26
CA SER A 404 -3.57 63.81 -5.60
C SER A 404 -4.41 64.70 -6.47
N ALA A 405 -5.71 64.58 -6.34
CA ALA A 405 -6.67 65.42 -7.03
C ALA A 405 -7.82 65.82 -6.11
N LEU A 406 -8.15 67.09 -6.15
CA LEU A 406 -9.40 67.57 -5.59
C LEU A 406 -10.54 67.39 -6.62
N ASN A 407 -11.49 66.57 -6.27
CA ASN A 407 -12.59 66.20 -7.16
C ASN A 407 -13.71 67.24 -7.04
N PHE A 408 -13.78 68.14 -7.99
CA PHE A 408 -14.81 69.20 -8.07
C PHE A 408 -16.13 68.62 -8.65
N THR A 409 -17.24 69.12 -8.15
CA THR A 409 -18.55 69.04 -8.81
C THR A 409 -18.79 70.35 -9.52
N LEU A 410 -18.97 70.34 -10.84
CA LEU A 410 -19.47 71.47 -11.59
C LEU A 410 -20.99 71.57 -11.36
#